data_b04d076bb1ecebee467b099ab5b5d7b0
#
_entry.id   b04d076bb1ecebee467b099ab5b5d7b0
#
_cell.length_a   1.000
_cell.length_b   1.000
_cell.length_c   1.000
_cell.angle_alpha   90.00
_cell.angle_beta   90.00
_cell.angle_gamma   90.00
#
_symmetry.space_group_name_H-M   'P 1'
#
loop_
_entity.id
_entity.type
_entity.pdbx_description
1 polymer ?
#
loop_
_entity_poly.entity_id
_entity_poly.type
_entity_poly.pdbx_seq_one_letter_code
_entity_poly.pdbx_strand_id
1 'polypeptide(L)'
;MTHKLSISLLSALMLSSSIAFAQTAREAANQQALNVLMSDFEQAQRALNRTPGEILPGSDYLIKAEDRLETIAMQSYGHTALNQEIVQKIILEKNPNAFFRGNGDYPMVGETVIIPTIDDIRSYVFSYRKGNKYPHTPQTEWIRFP
;
A
#
# COMPACT_ATOMS: atom_id res chain seq x y z
N MET A 1 23.77 -44.23 37.87
CA MET A 1 22.91 -43.01 37.92
C MET A 1 23.25 -42.02 36.82
N THR A 2 23.39 -42.42 35.56
CA THR A 2 23.89 -41.56 34.46
C THR A 2 22.98 -41.51 33.21
N HIS A 3 21.78 -42.11 33.24
CA HIS A 3 20.90 -42.13 32.06
C HIS A 3 19.77 -41.09 32.06
N LYS A 4 19.58 -40.29 33.09
CA LYS A 4 18.49 -39.27 33.15
C LYS A 4 18.84 -37.89 32.62
N LEU A 5 20.14 -37.60 32.40
CA LEU A 5 20.59 -36.29 31.92
C LEU A 5 20.62 -36.18 30.38
N SER A 6 20.64 -37.29 29.67
CA SER A 6 20.75 -37.31 28.17
C SER A 6 19.43 -37.02 27.48
N ILE A 7 18.28 -37.30 28.08
CA ILE A 7 16.96 -37.12 27.47
C ILE A 7 16.49 -35.68 27.50
N SER A 8 16.87 -34.90 28.51
CA SER A 8 16.47 -33.49 28.61
C SER A 8 17.25 -32.56 27.65
N LEU A 9 18.48 -32.96 27.27
CA LEU A 9 19.27 -32.17 26.31
C LEU A 9 18.79 -32.34 24.87
N LEU A 10 18.25 -33.52 24.52
CA LEU A 10 17.75 -33.80 23.19
C LEU A 10 16.42 -33.09 22.92
N SER A 11 15.57 -32.90 23.94
CA SER A 11 14.28 -32.19 23.77
C SER A 11 14.45 -30.68 23.60
N ALA A 12 15.48 -30.09 24.19
CA ALA A 12 15.77 -28.66 24.03
C ALA A 12 16.32 -28.33 22.63
N LEU A 13 17.01 -29.27 21.99
CA LEU A 13 17.56 -29.07 20.63
C LEU A 13 16.48 -29.10 19.54
N MET A 14 15.39 -29.85 19.75
CA MET A 14 14.30 -29.96 18.77
C MET A 14 13.36 -28.77 18.76
N LEU A 15 13.25 -28.03 19.87
CA LEU A 15 12.41 -26.82 19.96
C LEU A 15 13.05 -25.60 19.29
N SER A 16 14.37 -25.52 19.23
CA SER A 16 15.07 -24.38 18.59
C SER A 16 15.04 -24.43 17.07
N SER A 17 14.92 -25.61 16.48
CA SER A 17 14.88 -25.76 15.01
C SER A 17 13.53 -25.34 14.37
N SER A 18 12.43 -25.45 15.10
CA SER A 18 11.11 -25.09 14.59
C SER A 18 10.87 -23.56 14.52
N ILE A 19 11.52 -22.79 15.38
CA ILE A 19 11.40 -21.32 15.38
C ILE A 19 12.18 -20.72 14.20
N ALA A 20 13.36 -21.24 13.90
CA ALA A 20 14.16 -20.78 12.76
C ALA A 20 13.46 -21.05 11.42
N PHE A 21 12.77 -22.16 11.27
CA PHE A 21 12.05 -22.52 10.05
C PHE A 21 10.84 -21.61 9.81
N ALA A 22 10.14 -21.22 10.89
CA ALA A 22 9.00 -20.30 10.78
C ALA A 22 9.42 -18.86 10.43
N GLN A 23 10.58 -18.41 10.86
CA GLN A 23 11.12 -17.11 10.50
C GLN A 23 11.55 -17.05 9.03
N THR A 24 12.26 -18.07 8.54
CA THR A 24 12.66 -18.12 7.12
C THR A 24 11.48 -18.21 6.17
N ALA A 25 10.41 -18.92 6.54
CA ALA A 25 9.18 -18.98 5.74
C ALA A 25 8.46 -17.62 5.67
N ARG A 26 8.43 -16.87 6.76
CA ARG A 26 7.86 -15.51 6.78
C ARG A 26 8.69 -14.52 5.95
N GLU A 27 10.00 -14.61 6.04
CA GLU A 27 10.90 -13.78 5.25
C GLU A 27 10.75 -14.08 3.76
N ALA A 28 10.67 -15.35 3.38
CA ALA A 28 10.42 -15.74 2.00
C ALA A 28 9.08 -15.24 1.48
N ALA A 29 8.00 -15.35 2.26
CA ALA A 29 6.69 -14.82 1.91
C ALA A 29 6.69 -13.29 1.78
N ASN A 30 7.40 -12.58 2.64
CA ASN A 30 7.54 -11.14 2.56
C ASN A 30 8.33 -10.70 1.32
N GLN A 31 9.40 -11.41 0.98
CA GLN A 31 10.17 -11.17 -0.24
C GLN A 31 9.33 -11.41 -1.49
N GLN A 32 8.55 -12.48 -1.50
CA GLN A 32 7.65 -12.77 -2.62
C GLN A 32 6.59 -11.68 -2.77
N ALA A 33 5.95 -11.24 -1.68
CA ALA A 33 4.98 -10.15 -1.71
C ALA A 33 5.61 -8.82 -2.20
N LEU A 34 6.84 -8.55 -1.79
CA LEU A 34 7.58 -7.36 -2.25
C LEU A 34 7.87 -7.44 -3.75
N ASN A 35 8.31 -8.60 -4.24
CA ASN A 35 8.59 -8.81 -5.66
C ASN A 35 7.33 -8.66 -6.52
N VAL A 36 6.19 -9.19 -6.08
CA VAL A 36 4.90 -9.00 -6.76
C VAL A 36 4.54 -7.52 -6.82
N LEU A 37 4.64 -6.82 -5.68
CA LEU A 37 4.32 -5.39 -5.63
C LEU A 37 5.23 -4.56 -6.56
N MET A 38 6.53 -4.86 -6.60
CA MET A 38 7.46 -4.19 -7.49
C MET A 38 7.14 -4.45 -8.97
N SER A 39 6.79 -5.70 -9.32
CA SER A 39 6.37 -6.03 -10.69
C SER A 39 5.10 -5.30 -11.13
N ASP A 40 4.15 -5.11 -10.20
CA ASP A 40 2.91 -4.38 -10.47
C ASP A 40 3.18 -2.91 -10.78
N PHE A 41 4.10 -2.27 -10.05
CA PHE A 41 4.51 -0.89 -10.35
C PHE A 41 5.22 -0.77 -11.69
N GLU A 42 6.11 -1.70 -12.03
CA GLU A 42 6.78 -1.70 -13.34
C GLU A 42 5.77 -1.93 -14.48
N GLN A 43 4.78 -2.80 -14.25
CA GLN A 43 3.73 -3.04 -15.24
C GLN A 43 2.84 -1.81 -15.42
N ALA A 44 2.47 -1.13 -14.32
CA ALA A 44 1.71 0.12 -14.36
C ALA A 44 2.45 1.19 -15.16
N GLN A 45 3.75 1.38 -14.91
CA GLN A 45 4.57 2.34 -15.63
C GLN A 45 4.65 2.03 -17.13
N ARG A 46 4.79 0.76 -17.49
CA ARG A 46 4.77 0.31 -18.89
C ARG A 46 3.41 0.54 -19.57
N ALA A 47 2.32 0.33 -18.83
CA ALA A 47 0.98 0.56 -19.34
C ALA A 47 0.72 2.05 -19.65
N LEU A 48 1.12 2.95 -18.75
CA LEU A 48 1.00 4.39 -18.93
C LEU A 48 1.84 4.90 -20.12
N ASN A 49 3.02 4.35 -20.32
CA ASN A 49 3.87 4.70 -21.47
C ASN A 49 3.31 4.23 -22.82
N ARG A 50 2.45 3.19 -22.83
CA ARG A 50 1.87 2.62 -24.06
C ARG A 50 0.53 3.24 -24.43
N THR A 51 -0.26 3.60 -23.43
CA THR A 51 -1.61 4.16 -23.61
C THR A 51 -1.73 5.35 -22.66
N PRO A 52 -1.24 6.53 -23.06
CA PRO A 52 -1.43 7.72 -22.26
C PRO A 52 -2.93 7.94 -22.10
N GLY A 53 -3.40 8.04 -20.88
CA GLY A 53 -4.74 8.49 -20.56
C GLY A 53 -4.94 9.93 -21.02
N GLU A 54 -6.17 10.42 -20.97
CA GLU A 54 -6.47 11.84 -21.26
C GLU A 54 -5.75 12.78 -20.29
N ILE A 55 -5.46 12.30 -19.06
CA ILE A 55 -4.73 13.02 -18.01
C ILE A 55 -3.44 12.28 -17.71
N LEU A 56 -2.30 12.94 -17.89
CA LEU A 56 -0.99 12.31 -17.69
C LEU A 56 -0.54 12.33 -16.22
N PRO A 57 -0.01 11.22 -15.66
CA PRO A 57 0.66 11.22 -14.38
C PRO A 57 1.83 12.23 -14.34
N GLY A 58 1.92 13.00 -13.26
CA GLY A 58 2.92 14.04 -13.10
C GLY A 58 2.57 15.37 -13.77
N SER A 59 1.41 15.49 -14.42
CA SER A 59 0.92 16.74 -15.00
C SER A 59 0.02 17.50 -14.03
N ASP A 60 -0.19 18.77 -14.36
CA ASP A 60 -1.21 19.62 -13.75
C ASP A 60 -2.52 19.50 -14.54
N TYR A 61 -3.61 19.32 -13.83
CA TYR A 61 -4.95 19.19 -14.42
C TYR A 61 -5.89 20.23 -13.84
N LEU A 62 -6.57 21.00 -14.71
CA LEU A 62 -7.57 21.97 -14.30
C LEU A 62 -8.94 21.30 -14.14
N ILE A 63 -9.51 21.36 -12.94
CA ILE A 63 -10.82 20.77 -12.61
C ILE A 63 -11.94 21.43 -13.43
N LYS A 64 -12.74 20.59 -14.12
CA LYS A 64 -13.93 21.00 -14.86
C LYS A 64 -15.20 20.75 -14.04
N ALA A 65 -16.33 21.32 -14.47
CA ALA A 65 -17.60 21.28 -13.75
C ALA A 65 -18.18 19.87 -13.51
N GLU A 66 -17.84 18.91 -14.36
CA GLU A 66 -18.36 17.53 -14.31
C GLU A 66 -17.37 16.54 -13.69
N ASP A 67 -16.20 17.02 -13.30
CA ASP A 67 -15.16 16.17 -12.77
C ASP A 67 -15.52 15.69 -11.35
N ARG A 68 -15.08 14.48 -11.07
CA ARG A 68 -15.00 13.88 -9.72
C ARG A 68 -13.63 13.30 -9.53
N LEU A 69 -13.19 13.18 -8.30
CA LEU A 69 -11.90 12.56 -7.98
C LEU A 69 -11.75 11.17 -8.61
N GLU A 70 -12.81 10.37 -8.55
CA GLU A 70 -12.85 9.04 -9.16
C GLU A 70 -12.60 9.11 -10.67
N THR A 71 -13.26 10.05 -11.36
CA THR A 71 -13.11 10.24 -12.80
C THR A 71 -11.69 10.68 -13.15
N ILE A 72 -11.12 11.62 -12.39
CA ILE A 72 -9.74 12.07 -12.58
C ILE A 72 -8.75 10.91 -12.38
N ALA A 73 -8.92 10.13 -11.29
CA ALA A 73 -8.09 8.96 -11.03
C ALA A 73 -8.21 7.89 -12.12
N MET A 74 -9.43 7.64 -12.60
CA MET A 74 -9.69 6.68 -13.66
C MET A 74 -9.07 7.11 -15.00
N GLN A 75 -9.18 8.38 -15.37
CA GLN A 75 -8.58 8.92 -16.59
C GLN A 75 -7.05 8.91 -16.53
N SER A 76 -6.49 9.11 -15.35
CA SER A 76 -5.03 9.11 -15.18
C SER A 76 -4.43 7.70 -15.09
N TYR A 77 -5.11 6.74 -14.43
CA TYR A 77 -4.53 5.44 -14.06
C TYR A 77 -5.43 4.24 -14.38
N GLY A 78 -6.58 4.45 -15.02
CA GLY A 78 -7.59 3.39 -15.21
C GLY A 78 -7.13 2.19 -16.03
N HIS A 79 -6.04 2.33 -16.80
CA HIS A 79 -5.43 1.24 -17.58
C HIS A 79 -4.30 0.51 -16.83
N THR A 80 -4.15 0.79 -15.54
CA THR A 80 -3.09 0.20 -14.69
C THR A 80 -3.67 -0.76 -13.67
N ALA A 81 -2.83 -1.64 -13.11
CA ALA A 81 -3.19 -2.53 -12.01
C ALA A 81 -3.19 -1.84 -10.63
N LEU A 82 -3.06 -0.51 -10.60
CA LEU A 82 -3.02 0.25 -9.34
C LEU A 82 -4.39 0.26 -8.66
N ASN A 83 -4.38 0.13 -7.33
CA ASN A 83 -5.60 0.26 -6.54
C ASN A 83 -6.12 1.70 -6.58
N GLN A 84 -7.33 1.88 -7.13
CA GLN A 84 -7.93 3.19 -7.35
C GLN A 84 -8.18 3.97 -6.05
N GLU A 85 -8.51 3.30 -4.94
CA GLU A 85 -8.71 3.95 -3.65
C GLU A 85 -7.40 4.57 -3.12
N ILE A 86 -6.28 3.86 -3.29
CA ILE A 86 -4.97 4.37 -2.92
C ILE A 86 -4.59 5.58 -3.78
N VAL A 87 -4.83 5.50 -5.09
CA VAL A 87 -4.58 6.60 -6.03
C VAL A 87 -5.38 7.83 -5.65
N GLN A 88 -6.69 7.70 -5.43
CA GLN A 88 -7.57 8.79 -5.00
C GLN A 88 -7.08 9.43 -3.70
N LYS A 89 -6.70 8.62 -2.72
CA LYS A 89 -6.18 9.10 -1.46
C LYS A 89 -4.91 9.93 -1.63
N ILE A 90 -3.99 9.49 -2.47
CA ILE A 90 -2.74 10.22 -2.75
C ILE A 90 -3.03 11.53 -3.48
N ILE A 91 -3.97 11.53 -4.43
CA ILE A 91 -4.40 12.77 -5.11
C ILE A 91 -4.94 13.77 -4.10
N LEU A 92 -5.81 13.35 -3.16
CA LEU A 92 -6.36 14.22 -2.11
C LEU A 92 -5.26 14.77 -1.21
N GLU A 93 -4.38 13.93 -0.73
CA GLU A 93 -3.30 14.36 0.18
C GLU A 93 -2.32 15.33 -0.49
N LYS A 94 -2.07 15.16 -1.80
CA LYS A 94 -1.19 16.04 -2.57
C LYS A 94 -1.87 17.37 -2.92
N ASN A 95 -3.20 17.41 -2.92
CA ASN A 95 -4.00 18.57 -3.36
C ASN A 95 -5.04 18.99 -2.33
N PRO A 96 -4.64 19.43 -1.13
CA PRO A 96 -5.58 19.69 -0.04
C PRO A 96 -6.57 20.83 -0.34
N ASN A 97 -6.22 21.75 -1.25
CA ASN A 97 -7.02 22.91 -1.60
C ASN A 97 -7.92 22.71 -2.82
N ALA A 98 -7.72 21.62 -3.58
CA ALA A 98 -8.47 21.37 -4.81
C ALA A 98 -9.84 20.70 -4.57
N PHE A 99 -10.07 20.23 -3.33
CA PHE A 99 -11.30 19.51 -2.96
C PHE A 99 -11.86 20.10 -1.68
N PHE A 100 -13.14 20.45 -1.68
CA PHE A 100 -13.79 21.10 -0.55
C PHE A 100 -13.69 20.22 0.71
N ARG A 101 -13.03 20.71 1.75
CA ARG A 101 -12.78 20.00 3.01
C ARG A 101 -12.09 18.64 2.84
N GLY A 102 -11.30 18.48 1.78
CA GLY A 102 -10.63 17.21 1.49
C GLY A 102 -11.56 16.08 1.06
N ASN A 103 -12.79 16.39 0.65
CA ASN A 103 -13.74 15.41 0.16
C ASN A 103 -13.68 15.32 -1.37
N GLY A 104 -13.29 14.16 -1.91
CA GLY A 104 -13.17 13.92 -3.34
C GLY A 104 -14.46 14.05 -4.16
N ASP A 105 -15.61 14.01 -3.49
CA ASP A 105 -16.92 14.20 -4.15
C ASP A 105 -17.21 15.66 -4.49
N TYR A 106 -16.46 16.59 -3.89
CA TYR A 106 -16.66 18.02 -4.07
C TYR A 106 -15.39 18.71 -4.60
N PRO A 107 -15.03 18.46 -5.87
CA PRO A 107 -13.91 19.15 -6.50
C PRO A 107 -14.23 20.64 -6.68
N MET A 108 -13.24 21.49 -6.51
CA MET A 108 -13.38 22.93 -6.70
C MET A 108 -13.07 23.29 -8.17
N VAL A 109 -14.11 23.58 -8.93
CA VAL A 109 -13.99 23.90 -10.37
C VAL A 109 -13.07 25.12 -10.57
N GLY A 110 -12.12 24.97 -11.49
CA GLY A 110 -11.12 25.99 -11.79
C GLY A 110 -9.86 25.90 -10.92
N GLU A 111 -9.83 25.03 -9.92
CA GLU A 111 -8.59 24.71 -9.20
C GLU A 111 -7.73 23.73 -9.99
N THR A 112 -6.44 23.76 -9.76
CA THR A 112 -5.47 22.87 -10.39
C THR A 112 -5.14 21.70 -9.48
N VAL A 113 -5.23 20.48 -10.01
CA VAL A 113 -4.82 19.23 -9.34
C VAL A 113 -3.49 18.78 -9.93
N ILE A 114 -2.50 18.56 -9.08
CA ILE A 114 -1.25 17.89 -9.43
C ILE A 114 -1.49 16.40 -9.43
N ILE A 115 -1.36 15.76 -10.58
CA ILE A 115 -1.53 14.31 -10.71
C ILE A 115 -0.24 13.61 -10.23
N PRO A 116 -0.30 12.70 -9.25
CA PRO A 116 0.88 12.00 -8.75
C PRO A 116 1.62 11.24 -9.85
N THR A 117 2.91 11.10 -9.74
CA THR A 117 3.68 10.17 -10.57
C THR A 117 3.57 8.75 -10.04
N ILE A 118 3.96 7.75 -10.84
CA ILE A 118 4.06 6.36 -10.34
C ILE A 118 5.06 6.25 -9.18
N ASP A 119 6.14 7.04 -9.22
CA ASP A 119 7.14 7.07 -8.14
C ASP A 119 6.57 7.69 -6.85
N ASP A 120 5.68 8.69 -6.95
CA ASP A 120 4.96 9.23 -5.79
C ASP A 120 4.08 8.15 -5.15
N ILE A 121 3.32 7.42 -5.97
CA ILE A 121 2.44 6.34 -5.51
C ILE A 121 3.26 5.23 -4.85
N ARG A 122 4.34 4.80 -5.49
CA ARG A 122 5.26 3.82 -4.94
C ARG A 122 5.82 4.26 -3.59
N SER A 123 6.34 5.48 -3.52
CA SER A 123 6.91 6.05 -2.30
C SER A 123 5.88 6.13 -1.17
N TYR A 124 4.64 6.51 -1.50
CA TYR A 124 3.54 6.54 -0.54
C TYR A 124 3.25 5.16 0.05
N VAL A 125 3.07 4.14 -0.80
CA VAL A 125 2.76 2.78 -0.38
C VAL A 125 3.88 2.20 0.51
N PHE A 126 5.13 2.45 0.17
CA PHE A 126 6.27 1.95 0.96
C PHE A 126 6.49 2.74 2.25
N SER A 127 6.28 4.06 2.27
CA SER A 127 6.39 4.89 3.48
C SER A 127 5.27 4.56 4.46
N TYR A 128 4.05 4.36 3.98
CA TYR A 128 2.91 3.97 4.80
C TYR A 128 3.15 2.65 5.53
N ARG A 129 3.78 1.67 4.88
CA ARG A 129 4.19 0.41 5.55
C ARG A 129 5.24 0.60 6.63
N LYS A 130 6.15 1.57 6.47
CA LYS A 130 7.25 1.83 7.40
C LYS A 130 6.81 2.60 8.65
N GLY A 131 5.78 3.45 8.52
CA GLY A 131 5.26 4.31 9.58
C GLY A 131 4.08 3.74 10.36
N ASN A 132 3.32 2.83 9.75
CA ASN A 132 2.16 2.22 10.40
C ASN A 132 2.60 1.00 11.23
N LYS A 133 3.28 1.25 12.35
CA LYS A 133 3.02 0.45 13.53
C LYS A 133 1.53 0.60 13.78
N TYR A 134 0.73 -0.40 13.36
CA TYR A 134 -0.61 -0.54 13.90
C TYR A 134 -0.46 -0.32 15.40
N PRO A 135 -1.18 0.62 16.03
CA PRO A 135 -1.33 0.51 17.45
C PRO A 135 -1.89 -0.89 17.64
N HIS A 136 -1.06 -1.78 18.16
CA HIS A 136 -1.54 -3.03 18.69
C HIS A 136 -2.52 -2.62 19.78
N THR A 137 -3.78 -2.46 19.41
CA THR A 137 -4.87 -2.64 20.37
C THR A 137 -4.61 -4.04 20.91
N PRO A 138 -4.26 -4.16 22.20
CA PRO A 138 -3.98 -5.47 22.75
C PRO A 138 -5.24 -6.28 22.50
N GLN A 139 -5.07 -7.44 21.89
CA GLN A 139 -6.12 -8.40 21.53
C GLN A 139 -6.93 -8.88 22.74
N THR A 140 -6.66 -8.35 23.93
CA THR A 140 -7.32 -8.60 25.19
C THR A 140 -8.68 -7.91 25.36
N GLU A 141 -9.03 -6.97 24.49
CA GLU A 141 -10.32 -6.26 24.59
C GLU A 141 -11.50 -6.95 23.88
N TRP A 142 -11.21 -7.97 23.05
CA TRP A 142 -12.25 -8.72 22.31
C TRP A 142 -12.91 -9.85 23.14
N ILE A 143 -12.47 -10.08 24.37
CA ILE A 143 -12.98 -11.17 25.24
C ILE A 143 -13.72 -10.60 26.45
N ARG A 144 -14.58 -9.61 26.22
CA ARG A 144 -15.59 -9.22 27.20
C ARG A 144 -16.96 -9.36 26.59
N PHE A 145 -17.42 -10.61 26.49
CA PHE A 145 -18.85 -10.89 26.50
C PHE A 145 -19.24 -11.35 27.89
N PRO A 146 -20.32 -10.78 28.50
CA PRO A 146 -20.88 -11.24 29.73
C PRO A 146 -21.48 -12.64 29.59
#